data_05f29a2f0bacab3e74df36509cf4699d
#
_entry.id   05f29a2f0bacab3e74df36509cf4699d
#
_cell.length_a   1.000
_cell.length_b   1.000
_cell.length_c   1.000
_cell.angle_alpha   90.00
_cell.angle_beta   90.00
_cell.angle_gamma   90.00
#
_symmetry.space_group_name_H-M   'P 1'
#
loop_
_entity.id
_entity.type
_entity.pdbx_description
1 polymer ?
#
loop_
_entity_poly.entity_id
_entity_poly.type
_entity_poly.pdbx_seq_one_letter_code
_entity_poly.pdbx_strand_id
1 'polypeptide(L)'
;FYPKKLSGGLLRRLNIACWIAHKPKLIILDEPTVAVDPQSRNKILEGIVELNRRGATILYTSHYMDEVEQICSRIAIIDQGKNLALGTTEELKKLIKKSEIITIDILTLTEEDLAAIRQLPHVYEVSFDQHKLTVLCSGGQHNLIHVLDYLQKKSYSFGYVHSELPSLNDFFLEITGKELLY
;
A
#
# COMPACT_ATOMS: atom_id res chain seq x y z
N PHE A 1 -6.50 -3.11 38.64
CA PHE A 1 -6.39 -2.06 37.61
C PHE A 1 -7.79 -1.68 37.13
N TYR A 2 -8.15 -0.41 37.18
CA TYR A 2 -9.42 0.08 36.62
C TYR A 2 -9.21 0.39 35.13
N PRO A 3 -10.17 0.06 34.26
CA PRO A 3 -10.08 0.31 32.81
C PRO A 3 -9.73 1.76 32.44
N LYS A 4 -10.19 2.73 33.22
CA LYS A 4 -9.88 4.16 33.06
C LYS A 4 -8.39 4.54 33.18
N LYS A 5 -7.52 3.63 33.68
CA LYS A 5 -6.08 3.85 33.83
C LYS A 5 -5.25 3.14 32.75
N LEU A 6 -5.90 2.47 31.82
CA LEU A 6 -5.22 1.79 30.71
C LEU A 6 -4.85 2.79 29.60
N SER A 7 -3.71 2.54 28.93
CA SER A 7 -3.41 3.24 27.69
C SER A 7 -4.46 2.92 26.61
N GLY A 8 -4.58 3.77 25.61
CA GLY A 8 -5.55 3.57 24.52
C GLY A 8 -5.42 2.20 23.86
N GLY A 9 -4.19 1.76 23.58
CA GLY A 9 -3.91 0.45 23.01
C GLY A 9 -4.29 -0.72 23.93
N LEU A 10 -4.04 -0.59 25.24
CA LEU A 10 -4.46 -1.61 26.22
C LEU A 10 -5.97 -1.67 26.38
N LEU A 11 -6.64 -0.52 26.39
CA LEU A 11 -8.09 -0.46 26.44
C LEU A 11 -8.72 -1.08 25.20
N ARG A 12 -8.17 -0.80 24.02
CA ARG A 12 -8.66 -1.39 22.74
C ARG A 12 -8.50 -2.91 22.75
N ARG A 13 -7.34 -3.42 23.18
CA ARG A 13 -7.12 -4.87 23.31
C ARG A 13 -8.05 -5.53 24.33
N LEU A 14 -8.31 -4.87 25.45
CA LEU A 14 -9.27 -5.35 26.44
C LEU A 14 -10.69 -5.41 25.85
N ASN A 15 -11.13 -4.39 25.12
CA ASN A 15 -12.42 -4.39 24.46
C ASN A 15 -12.55 -5.55 23.47
N ILE A 16 -11.55 -5.74 22.62
CA ILE A 16 -11.52 -6.87 21.68
C ILE A 16 -11.60 -8.21 22.44
N ALA A 17 -10.80 -8.38 23.50
CA ALA A 17 -10.83 -9.58 24.33
C ALA A 17 -12.20 -9.87 24.92
N CYS A 18 -12.92 -8.84 25.38
CA CYS A 18 -14.30 -8.99 25.89
C CYS A 18 -15.25 -9.46 24.79
N TRP A 19 -15.15 -8.91 23.56
CA TRP A 19 -16.04 -9.26 22.47
C TRP A 19 -15.81 -10.67 21.93
N ILE A 20 -14.60 -11.20 21.98
CA ILE A 20 -14.29 -12.54 21.49
C ILE A 20 -14.45 -13.63 22.55
N ALA A 21 -14.72 -13.28 23.82
CA ALA A 21 -14.81 -14.23 24.93
C ALA A 21 -15.86 -15.33 24.70
N HIS A 22 -16.95 -15.02 23.98
CA HIS A 22 -18.02 -15.98 23.65
C HIS A 22 -17.80 -16.73 22.32
N LYS A 23 -16.60 -16.62 21.71
CA LYS A 23 -16.18 -17.28 20.46
C LYS A 23 -17.15 -17.05 19.30
N PRO A 24 -17.41 -15.81 18.89
CA PRO A 24 -18.33 -15.49 17.81
C PRO A 24 -17.82 -16.06 16.48
N LYS A 25 -18.74 -16.49 15.61
CA LYS A 25 -18.42 -16.92 14.24
C LYS A 25 -18.19 -15.74 13.28
N LEU A 26 -18.80 -14.60 13.56
CA LEU A 26 -18.65 -13.35 12.80
C LEU A 26 -18.23 -12.24 13.75
N ILE A 27 -17.18 -11.52 13.37
CA ILE A 27 -16.64 -10.39 14.11
C ILE A 27 -16.60 -9.19 13.16
N ILE A 28 -17.18 -8.07 13.58
CA ILE A 28 -17.14 -6.81 12.83
C ILE A 28 -16.26 -5.84 13.62
N LEU A 29 -15.18 -5.38 12.97
CA LEU A 29 -14.20 -4.47 13.53
C LEU A 29 -14.18 -3.20 12.69
N ASP A 30 -14.70 -2.13 13.26
CA ASP A 30 -14.72 -0.82 12.62
C ASP A 30 -13.55 0.01 13.13
N GLU A 31 -12.59 0.29 12.25
CA GLU A 31 -11.37 1.07 12.51
C GLU A 31 -10.66 0.67 13.82
N PRO A 32 -10.34 -0.62 14.06
CA PRO A 32 -9.91 -1.07 15.38
C PRO A 32 -8.51 -0.57 15.79
N THR A 33 -7.73 -0.03 14.87
CA THR A 33 -6.33 0.41 15.07
C THR A 33 -6.16 1.92 15.09
N VAL A 34 -7.23 2.68 14.85
CA VAL A 34 -7.18 4.15 14.88
C VAL A 34 -6.76 4.65 16.26
N ALA A 35 -5.84 5.62 16.28
CA ALA A 35 -5.26 6.23 17.48
C ALA A 35 -4.54 5.23 18.43
N VAL A 36 -4.07 4.11 17.88
CA VAL A 36 -3.28 3.11 18.60
C VAL A 36 -1.81 3.22 18.21
N ASP A 37 -0.92 3.12 19.17
CA ASP A 37 0.53 3.12 18.91
C ASP A 37 0.95 1.93 18.02
N PRO A 38 2.07 2.03 17.27
CA PRO A 38 2.47 1.00 16.32
C PRO A 38 2.65 -0.39 16.93
N GLN A 39 3.17 -0.49 18.15
CA GLN A 39 3.39 -1.76 18.83
C GLN A 39 2.07 -2.43 19.20
N SER A 40 1.12 -1.66 19.74
CA SER A 40 -0.22 -2.14 20.06
C SER A 40 -1.03 -2.48 18.82
N ARG A 41 -0.87 -1.71 17.73
CA ARG A 41 -1.47 -1.95 16.42
C ARG A 41 -1.07 -3.34 15.90
N ASN A 42 0.21 -3.65 15.83
CA ASN A 42 0.70 -4.95 15.37
C ASN A 42 0.12 -6.11 16.20
N LYS A 43 0.04 -5.95 17.51
CA LYS A 43 -0.57 -6.97 18.39
C LYS A 43 -2.07 -7.17 18.15
N ILE A 44 -2.80 -6.13 17.79
CA ILE A 44 -4.21 -6.23 17.39
C ILE A 44 -4.33 -6.99 16.08
N LEU A 45 -3.53 -6.64 15.06
CA LEU A 45 -3.55 -7.31 13.75
C LEU A 45 -3.18 -8.80 13.87
N GLU A 46 -2.13 -9.14 14.62
CA GLU A 46 -1.77 -10.53 14.93
C GLU A 46 -2.94 -11.30 15.56
N GLY A 47 -3.62 -10.67 16.52
CA GLY A 47 -4.79 -11.24 17.18
C GLY A 47 -5.97 -11.47 16.22
N ILE A 48 -6.21 -10.56 15.29
CA ILE A 48 -7.26 -10.67 14.26
C ILE A 48 -6.97 -11.85 13.32
N VAL A 49 -5.73 -11.96 12.84
CA VAL A 49 -5.30 -13.08 12.00
C VAL A 49 -5.48 -14.43 12.70
N GLU A 50 -5.12 -14.50 13.99
CA GLU A 50 -5.29 -15.73 14.78
C GLU A 50 -6.76 -16.10 14.98
N LEU A 51 -7.65 -15.12 15.20
CA LEU A 51 -9.09 -15.36 15.29
C LEU A 51 -9.66 -15.92 13.98
N ASN A 52 -9.24 -15.37 12.84
CA ASN A 52 -9.64 -15.88 11.53
C ASN A 52 -9.12 -17.31 11.32
N ARG A 53 -7.87 -17.60 11.69
CA ARG A 53 -7.28 -18.96 11.60
C ARG A 53 -8.07 -19.97 12.46
N ARG A 54 -8.66 -19.55 13.57
CA ARG A 54 -9.55 -20.36 14.43
C ARG A 54 -10.96 -20.53 13.89
N GLY A 55 -11.27 -19.97 12.72
CA GLY A 55 -12.51 -20.15 12.00
C GLY A 55 -13.54 -19.02 12.15
N ALA A 56 -13.17 -17.88 12.75
CA ALA A 56 -14.03 -16.71 12.74
C ALA A 56 -14.00 -16.01 11.38
N THR A 57 -15.15 -15.61 10.87
CA THR A 57 -15.24 -14.66 9.75
C THR A 57 -15.09 -13.26 10.29
N ILE A 58 -14.23 -12.44 9.66
CA ILE A 58 -13.95 -11.09 10.13
C ILE A 58 -14.29 -10.09 9.04
N LEU A 59 -15.14 -9.14 9.35
CA LEU A 59 -15.35 -7.93 8.57
C LEU A 59 -14.53 -6.81 9.23
N TYR A 60 -13.53 -6.33 8.49
CA TYR A 60 -12.57 -5.34 8.98
C TYR A 60 -12.68 -4.08 8.13
N THR A 61 -12.87 -2.93 8.76
CA THR A 61 -12.80 -1.63 8.07
C THR A 61 -11.54 -0.89 8.49
N SER A 62 -10.87 -0.26 7.56
CA SER A 62 -9.73 0.61 7.79
C SER A 62 -9.50 1.53 6.59
N HIS A 63 -8.91 2.68 6.84
CA HIS A 63 -8.33 3.55 5.82
C HIS A 63 -6.81 3.35 5.69
N TYR A 64 -6.20 2.52 6.53
CA TYR A 64 -4.78 2.14 6.43
C TYR A 64 -4.63 0.96 5.46
N MET A 65 -4.24 1.26 4.21
CA MET A 65 -4.13 0.24 3.15
C MET A 65 -3.13 -0.87 3.48
N ASP A 66 -2.04 -0.53 4.17
CA ASP A 66 -1.02 -1.51 4.60
C ASP A 66 -1.60 -2.60 5.52
N GLU A 67 -2.49 -2.22 6.45
CA GLU A 67 -3.17 -3.17 7.32
C GLU A 67 -4.10 -4.08 6.51
N VAL A 68 -4.85 -3.47 5.59
CA VAL A 68 -5.79 -4.20 4.73
C VAL A 68 -5.03 -5.20 3.86
N GLU A 69 -3.91 -4.81 3.25
CA GLU A 69 -3.05 -5.71 2.48
C GLU A 69 -2.51 -6.86 3.33
N GLN A 70 -2.16 -6.59 4.57
CA GLN A 70 -1.52 -7.55 5.47
C GLN A 70 -2.49 -8.65 5.94
N ILE A 71 -3.75 -8.31 6.24
CA ILE A 71 -4.64 -9.22 6.96
C ILE A 71 -5.89 -9.65 6.18
N CYS A 72 -6.29 -8.92 5.13
CA CYS A 72 -7.53 -9.19 4.41
C CYS A 72 -7.32 -10.15 3.23
N SER A 73 -8.12 -11.20 3.16
CA SER A 73 -8.15 -12.12 2.02
C SER A 73 -8.93 -11.56 0.82
N ARG A 74 -9.93 -10.72 1.08
CA ARG A 74 -10.73 -10.02 0.07
C ARG A 74 -10.98 -8.59 0.53
N ILE A 75 -10.99 -7.67 -0.42
CA ILE A 75 -11.05 -6.23 -0.17
C ILE A 75 -12.19 -5.65 -1.01
N ALA A 76 -13.05 -4.86 -0.37
CA ALA A 76 -14.03 -4.01 -1.04
C ALA A 76 -13.64 -2.55 -0.84
N ILE A 77 -13.50 -1.79 -1.94
CA ILE A 77 -13.23 -0.36 -1.89
C ILE A 77 -14.54 0.38 -2.11
N ILE A 78 -14.89 1.20 -1.13
CA ILE A 78 -16.15 1.95 -1.12
C ILE A 78 -15.82 3.44 -1.08
N ASP A 79 -16.37 4.20 -2.03
CA ASP A 79 -16.34 5.67 -2.02
C ASP A 79 -17.73 6.21 -2.35
N GLN A 80 -18.13 7.28 -1.67
CA GLN A 80 -19.44 7.94 -1.84
C GLN A 80 -20.63 6.97 -1.81
N GLY A 81 -20.57 5.95 -0.94
CA GLY A 81 -21.63 4.94 -0.80
C GLY A 81 -21.70 3.92 -1.94
N LYS A 82 -20.75 3.90 -2.85
CA LYS A 82 -20.67 2.95 -3.97
C LYS A 82 -19.49 2.01 -3.79
N ASN A 83 -19.71 0.73 -4.11
CA ASN A 83 -18.60 -0.22 -4.23
C ASN A 83 -17.88 0.02 -5.55
N LEU A 84 -16.64 0.49 -5.49
CA LEU A 84 -15.82 0.77 -6.67
C LEU A 84 -15.06 -0.46 -7.17
N ALA A 85 -14.61 -1.30 -6.26
CA ALA A 85 -13.86 -2.52 -6.58
C ALA A 85 -14.03 -3.57 -5.49
N LEU A 86 -13.96 -4.85 -5.89
CA LEU A 86 -14.01 -6.00 -4.99
C LEU A 86 -13.10 -7.10 -5.54
N GLY A 87 -12.16 -7.57 -4.74
CA GLY A 87 -11.23 -8.63 -5.15
C GLY A 87 -10.21 -8.97 -4.07
N THR A 88 -9.28 -9.86 -4.39
CA THR A 88 -8.04 -10.05 -3.63
C THR A 88 -7.07 -8.89 -3.87
N THR A 89 -6.04 -8.75 -3.04
CA THR A 89 -4.99 -7.74 -3.24
C THR A 89 -4.36 -7.85 -4.62
N GLU A 90 -4.05 -9.08 -5.07
CA GLU A 90 -3.44 -9.33 -6.37
C GLU A 90 -4.39 -8.98 -7.54
N GLU A 91 -5.67 -9.30 -7.41
CA GLU A 91 -6.68 -8.94 -8.43
C GLU A 91 -6.81 -7.43 -8.55
N LEU A 92 -6.88 -6.72 -7.42
CA LEU A 92 -7.01 -5.26 -7.41
C LEU A 92 -5.75 -4.57 -7.95
N LYS A 93 -4.57 -5.02 -7.55
CA LYS A 93 -3.30 -4.47 -8.06
C LYS A 93 -3.12 -4.68 -9.57
N LYS A 94 -3.67 -5.75 -10.15
CA LYS A 94 -3.66 -5.97 -11.62
C LYS A 94 -4.52 -4.98 -12.40
N LEU A 95 -5.47 -4.31 -11.75
CA LEU A 95 -6.30 -3.29 -12.38
C LEU A 95 -5.58 -1.94 -12.53
N ILE A 96 -4.46 -1.75 -11.83
CA ILE A 96 -3.64 -0.54 -11.93
C ILE A 96 -2.96 -0.52 -13.28
N LYS A 97 -3.03 0.62 -13.98
CA LYS A 97 -2.31 0.82 -15.26
C LYS A 97 -0.80 0.88 -15.07
N LYS A 98 -0.36 1.41 -13.92
CA LYS A 98 1.04 1.47 -13.50
C LYS A 98 1.42 0.11 -12.92
N SER A 99 2.46 -0.54 -13.43
CA SER A 99 2.86 -1.86 -12.92
C SER A 99 4.20 -1.87 -12.20
N GLU A 100 5.00 -0.82 -12.33
CA GLU A 100 6.30 -0.68 -11.67
C GLU A 100 6.63 0.80 -11.51
N ILE A 101 7.09 1.18 -10.32
CA ILE A 101 7.59 2.51 -9.99
C ILE A 101 9.09 2.38 -9.77
N ILE A 102 9.88 3.03 -10.63
CA ILE A 102 11.33 3.04 -10.54
C ILE A 102 11.78 4.43 -10.06
N THR A 103 12.52 4.48 -8.99
CA THR A 103 13.08 5.70 -8.42
C THR A 103 14.60 5.61 -8.40
N ILE A 104 15.27 6.63 -8.93
CA ILE A 104 16.73 6.67 -9.01
C ILE A 104 17.22 8.03 -8.55
N ASP A 105 18.17 8.04 -7.61
CA ASP A 105 18.85 9.25 -7.20
C ASP A 105 19.94 9.60 -8.23
N ILE A 106 19.79 10.73 -8.89
CA ILE A 106 20.72 11.21 -9.92
C ILE A 106 20.83 12.74 -9.83
N LEU A 107 22.06 13.28 -9.91
CA LEU A 107 22.30 14.70 -9.65
C LEU A 107 21.67 15.61 -10.71
N THR A 108 21.79 15.25 -11.96
CA THR A 108 21.30 16.06 -13.08
C THR A 108 20.84 15.18 -14.22
N LEU A 109 19.78 15.59 -14.88
CA LEU A 109 19.29 15.03 -16.15
C LEU A 109 18.92 16.18 -17.08
N THR A 110 19.16 16.03 -18.36
CA THR A 110 18.71 17.01 -19.36
C THR A 110 17.28 16.72 -19.80
N GLU A 111 16.58 17.72 -20.32
CA GLU A 111 15.25 17.53 -20.90
C GLU A 111 15.27 16.53 -22.08
N GLU A 112 16.38 16.47 -22.84
CA GLU A 112 16.56 15.48 -23.91
C GLU A 112 16.62 14.07 -23.36
N ASP A 113 17.31 13.86 -22.23
CA ASP A 113 17.39 12.54 -21.59
C ASP A 113 16.04 12.13 -20.98
N LEU A 114 15.30 13.06 -20.38
CA LEU A 114 13.94 12.79 -19.91
C LEU A 114 13.00 12.40 -21.06
N ALA A 115 13.11 13.09 -22.19
CA ALA A 115 12.36 12.75 -23.40
C ALA A 115 12.74 11.37 -23.96
N ALA A 116 14.04 11.02 -23.91
CA ALA A 116 14.53 9.71 -24.36
C ALA A 116 14.07 8.58 -23.43
N ILE A 117 14.10 8.80 -22.10
CA ILE A 117 13.62 7.82 -21.12
C ILE A 117 12.09 7.58 -21.31
N ARG A 118 11.32 8.63 -21.62
CA ARG A 118 9.88 8.49 -21.97
C ARG A 118 9.62 7.60 -23.19
N GLN A 119 10.59 7.44 -24.08
CA GLN A 119 10.48 6.58 -25.26
C GLN A 119 10.92 5.13 -25.01
N LEU A 120 11.41 4.80 -23.82
CA LEU A 120 11.77 3.43 -23.48
C LEU A 120 10.51 2.53 -23.43
N PRO A 121 10.66 1.22 -23.71
CA PRO A 121 9.55 0.30 -23.67
C PRO A 121 8.80 0.34 -22.33
N HIS A 122 7.47 0.33 -22.40
CA HIS A 122 6.58 0.31 -21.24
C HIS A 122 6.63 1.52 -20.32
N VAL A 123 7.44 2.53 -20.57
CA VAL A 123 7.46 3.77 -19.78
C VAL A 123 6.16 4.54 -20.06
N TYR A 124 5.46 4.85 -18.97
CA TYR A 124 4.19 5.57 -19.00
C TYR A 124 4.37 7.06 -18.65
N GLU A 125 5.17 7.34 -17.62
CA GLU A 125 5.41 8.69 -17.14
C GLU A 125 6.83 8.80 -16.59
N VAL A 126 7.46 9.97 -16.75
CA VAL A 126 8.79 10.28 -16.24
C VAL A 126 8.74 11.66 -15.60
N SER A 127 9.20 11.75 -14.36
CA SER A 127 9.39 12.99 -13.64
C SER A 127 10.78 13.06 -13.02
N PHE A 128 11.32 14.28 -12.94
CA PHE A 128 12.60 14.54 -12.29
C PHE A 128 12.44 15.75 -11.38
N ASP A 129 12.61 15.54 -10.10
CA ASP A 129 12.53 16.59 -9.09
C ASP A 129 13.50 16.33 -7.95
N GLN A 130 14.15 17.39 -7.43
CA GLN A 130 15.07 17.34 -6.30
C GLN A 130 16.12 16.20 -6.39
N HIS A 131 16.75 16.02 -7.54
CA HIS A 131 17.74 14.96 -7.82
C HIS A 131 17.15 13.52 -7.81
N LYS A 132 15.86 13.39 -7.93
CA LYS A 132 15.17 12.11 -7.97
C LYS A 132 14.47 11.92 -9.31
N LEU A 133 14.91 10.91 -10.07
CA LEU A 133 14.23 10.44 -11.26
C LEU A 133 13.17 9.43 -10.85
N THR A 134 11.93 9.65 -11.24
CA THR A 134 10.82 8.70 -11.06
C THR A 134 10.32 8.28 -12.42
N VAL A 135 10.29 6.97 -12.69
CA VAL A 135 9.81 6.38 -13.93
C VAL A 135 8.65 5.44 -13.60
N LEU A 136 7.50 5.68 -14.19
CA LEU A 136 6.31 4.85 -14.07
C LEU A 136 6.18 3.98 -15.31
N CYS A 137 6.10 2.66 -15.10
CA CYS A 137 5.99 1.70 -16.20
C CYS A 137 4.63 1.01 -16.21
N SER A 138 4.11 0.71 -17.40
CA SER A 138 2.83 0.03 -17.61
C SER A 138 3.07 -1.39 -18.11
N GLY A 139 3.17 -2.35 -17.21
CA GLY A 139 3.47 -3.75 -17.59
C GLY A 139 4.91 -3.92 -18.09
N GLY A 140 5.19 -5.11 -18.59
CA GLY A 140 6.52 -5.46 -19.12
C GLY A 140 7.44 -6.10 -18.11
N GLN A 141 8.53 -6.67 -18.64
CA GLN A 141 9.61 -7.24 -17.85
C GLN A 141 10.88 -6.43 -18.07
N HIS A 142 11.73 -6.37 -17.06
CA HIS A 142 13.05 -5.72 -17.15
C HIS A 142 13.02 -4.19 -17.35
N ASN A 143 11.92 -3.51 -16.96
CA ASN A 143 11.84 -2.06 -17.12
C ASN A 143 13.00 -1.33 -16.42
N LEU A 144 13.32 -1.75 -15.19
CA LEU A 144 14.49 -1.21 -14.46
C LEU A 144 15.79 -1.35 -15.27
N ILE A 145 16.01 -2.50 -15.91
CA ILE A 145 17.21 -2.74 -16.72
C ILE A 145 17.28 -1.77 -17.89
N HIS A 146 16.18 -1.53 -18.60
CA HIS A 146 16.14 -0.58 -19.71
C HIS A 146 16.50 0.84 -19.29
N VAL A 147 16.00 1.27 -18.12
CA VAL A 147 16.32 2.60 -17.59
C VAL A 147 17.79 2.67 -17.18
N LEU A 148 18.30 1.68 -16.46
CA LEU A 148 19.71 1.65 -16.03
C LEU A 148 20.68 1.57 -17.20
N ASP A 149 20.39 0.76 -18.23
CA ASP A 149 21.19 0.67 -19.45
C ASP A 149 21.29 2.02 -20.18
N TYR A 150 20.18 2.75 -20.23
CA TYR A 150 20.15 4.09 -20.80
C TYR A 150 21.09 5.03 -20.04
N LEU A 151 20.94 5.10 -18.71
CA LEU A 151 21.76 5.97 -17.85
C LEU A 151 23.23 5.59 -17.93
N GLN A 152 23.55 4.30 -17.97
CA GLN A 152 24.94 3.81 -18.08
C GLN A 152 25.56 4.17 -19.42
N LYS A 153 24.86 4.00 -20.55
CA LYS A 153 25.30 4.38 -21.90
C LYS A 153 25.62 5.87 -22.01
N LYS A 154 24.90 6.70 -21.29
CA LYS A 154 25.13 8.15 -21.20
C LYS A 154 26.14 8.54 -20.14
N SER A 155 26.77 7.56 -19.47
CA SER A 155 27.78 7.78 -18.42
C SER A 155 27.26 8.59 -17.22
N TYR A 156 25.96 8.52 -16.93
CA TYR A 156 25.40 9.13 -15.74
C TYR A 156 25.86 8.37 -14.49
N SER A 157 26.24 9.13 -13.47
CA SER A 157 26.45 8.60 -12.12
C SER A 157 25.15 8.69 -11.35
N PHE A 158 24.68 7.58 -10.80
CA PHE A 158 23.46 7.53 -10.00
C PHE A 158 23.73 6.83 -8.67
N GLY A 159 22.95 7.16 -7.67
CA GLY A 159 23.08 6.64 -6.31
C GLY A 159 22.06 5.53 -6.03
N TYR A 160 21.15 5.79 -5.09
CA TYR A 160 20.13 4.83 -4.69
C TYR A 160 19.18 4.52 -5.84
N VAL A 161 18.90 3.23 -6.02
CA VAL A 161 17.94 2.73 -7.02
C VAL A 161 16.89 1.92 -6.28
N HIS A 162 15.63 2.26 -6.47
CA HIS A 162 14.48 1.55 -5.92
C HIS A 162 13.49 1.22 -7.02
N SER A 163 13.01 -0.02 -7.02
CA SER A 163 11.92 -0.44 -7.89
C SER A 163 10.88 -1.16 -7.04
N GLU A 164 9.64 -0.72 -7.16
CA GLU A 164 8.54 -1.28 -6.41
C GLU A 164 7.32 -1.52 -7.28
N LEU A 165 6.55 -2.53 -6.92
CA LEU A 165 5.23 -2.77 -7.50
C LEU A 165 4.21 -1.84 -6.83
N PRO A 166 3.17 -1.43 -7.54
CA PRO A 166 2.12 -0.59 -6.97
C PRO A 166 1.52 -1.21 -5.72
N SER A 167 1.26 -0.37 -4.74
CA SER A 167 0.57 -0.69 -3.51
C SER A 167 -0.96 -0.66 -3.69
N LEU A 168 -1.70 -1.17 -2.71
CA LEU A 168 -3.15 -0.99 -2.67
C LEU A 168 -3.53 0.50 -2.52
N ASN A 169 -2.65 1.29 -1.89
CA ASN A 169 -2.82 2.73 -1.80
C ASN A 169 -2.78 3.40 -3.18
N ASP A 170 -1.83 3.01 -4.05
CA ASP A 170 -1.78 3.52 -5.42
C ASP A 170 -3.04 3.16 -6.20
N PHE A 171 -3.57 1.95 -6.00
CA PHE A 171 -4.85 1.55 -6.59
C PHE A 171 -6.00 2.44 -6.08
N PHE A 172 -6.08 2.66 -4.78
CA PHE A 172 -7.11 3.52 -4.20
C PHE A 172 -7.06 4.95 -4.78
N LEU A 173 -5.85 5.53 -4.87
CA LEU A 173 -5.64 6.86 -5.45
C LEU A 173 -6.08 6.91 -6.94
N GLU A 174 -5.73 5.89 -7.71
CA GLU A 174 -6.08 5.83 -9.14
C GLU A 174 -7.59 5.76 -9.37
N ILE A 175 -8.34 4.97 -8.57
CA ILE A 175 -9.77 4.79 -8.77
C ILE A 175 -10.64 5.87 -8.13
N THR A 176 -10.17 6.51 -7.08
CA THR A 176 -10.93 7.56 -6.36
C THR A 176 -10.53 8.97 -6.77
N GLY A 177 -9.31 9.15 -7.30
CA GLY A 177 -8.71 10.46 -7.57
C GLY A 177 -8.45 11.30 -6.30
N LYS A 178 -8.40 10.66 -5.12
CA LYS A 178 -8.26 11.33 -3.82
C LYS A 178 -7.08 10.77 -3.05
N GLU A 179 -6.25 11.64 -2.48
CA GLU A 179 -5.26 11.24 -1.49
C GLU A 179 -5.93 10.85 -0.17
N LEU A 180 -5.44 9.78 0.46
CA LEU A 180 -5.83 9.44 1.82
C LEU A 180 -5.24 10.50 2.76
N LEU A 181 -6.10 11.23 3.44
CA LEU A 181 -5.71 12.15 4.50
C LEU A 181 -5.41 11.30 5.76
N TYR A 182 -4.12 11.17 6.07
CA TYR A 182 -3.65 10.57 7.32
C TYR A 182 -3.61 11.57 8.46
#